data_6e653d2e27dd50046c41b91751d78c87
#
_entry.id   6e653d2e27dd50046c41b91751d78c87
#
_cell.length_a   1.000
_cell.length_b   1.000
_cell.length_c   1.000
_cell.angle_alpha   90.00
_cell.angle_beta   90.00
_cell.angle_gamma   90.00
#
_symmetry.space_group_name_H-M   'P 1'
#
loop_
_entity.id
_entity.type
_entity.pdbx_description
1 polymer ?
#
loop_
_entity_poly.entity_id
_entity_poly.type
_entity_poly.pdbx_seq_one_letter_code
_entity_poly.pdbx_strand_id
1 'polypeptide(L)'
;MSQTAPIRHPCPPGACTCERERLLQEASTDLRILQLTRQEEKRLLERLEQLQSLEDLQHMQRRMFELLGLRVHVAPGSNEVRSMRGIAIHIDELPGLCRKTRQAIPAAIRRGLERNPEIAFRLLDAHDLLRDA
;
A
#
# COMPACT_ATOMS: atom_id res chain seq x y z
N MET A 1 1.90 -30.67 10.60
CA MET A 1 1.39 -30.18 9.33
C MET A 1 1.55 -28.69 9.25
N SER A 2 2.35 -28.22 8.32
CA SER A 2 2.47 -26.79 8.06
C SER A 2 1.19 -26.31 7.38
N GLN A 3 0.46 -25.45 8.05
CA GLN A 3 -0.66 -24.75 7.39
C GLN A 3 -0.05 -23.72 6.45
N THR A 4 -0.15 -23.98 5.16
CA THR A 4 0.20 -22.96 4.17
C THR A 4 -0.89 -21.90 4.17
N ALA A 5 -0.49 -20.63 4.33
CA ALA A 5 -1.42 -19.53 4.22
C ALA A 5 -2.12 -19.58 2.85
N PRO A 6 -3.41 -19.20 2.77
CA PRO A 6 -4.11 -19.20 1.50
C PRO A 6 -3.44 -18.23 0.51
N ILE A 7 -3.33 -18.68 -0.73
CA ILE A 7 -2.71 -17.91 -1.80
C ILE A 7 -3.79 -17.36 -2.72
N ARG A 8 -3.58 -16.14 -3.20
CA ARG A 8 -4.47 -15.46 -4.14
C ARG A 8 -4.73 -16.31 -5.38
N HIS A 9 -5.99 -16.33 -5.84
CA HIS A 9 -6.36 -16.99 -7.08
C HIS A 9 -5.72 -16.29 -8.29
N PRO A 10 -5.46 -17.02 -9.40
CA PRO A 10 -4.91 -16.39 -10.60
C PRO A 10 -5.88 -15.35 -11.18
N CYS A 11 -5.30 -14.30 -11.77
CA CYS A 11 -6.08 -13.31 -12.49
C CYS A 11 -6.66 -13.91 -13.77
N PRO A 12 -7.80 -13.40 -14.26
CA PRO A 12 -8.32 -13.84 -15.56
C PRO A 12 -7.29 -13.61 -16.67
N PRO A 13 -7.22 -14.47 -17.69
CA PRO A 13 -6.27 -14.30 -18.79
C PRO A 13 -6.36 -12.91 -19.42
N GLY A 14 -5.20 -12.27 -19.60
CA GLY A 14 -5.13 -10.93 -20.19
C GLY A 14 -5.52 -9.77 -19.29
N ALA A 15 -5.99 -10.05 -18.08
CA ALA A 15 -6.45 -9.00 -17.16
C ALA A 15 -5.33 -8.36 -16.34
N CYS A 16 -4.20 -9.05 -16.17
CA CYS A 16 -3.13 -8.60 -15.31
C CYS A 16 -1.79 -9.16 -15.74
N THR A 17 -0.72 -8.37 -15.53
CA THR A 17 0.66 -8.78 -15.81
C THR A 17 1.46 -8.97 -14.53
N CYS A 18 0.83 -9.41 -13.44
CA CYS A 18 1.47 -9.56 -12.14
C CYS A 18 2.46 -10.73 -12.05
N GLU A 19 2.50 -11.59 -13.08
CA GLU A 19 3.44 -12.71 -13.18
C GLU A 19 3.32 -13.72 -12.03
N ARG A 20 2.12 -13.90 -11.49
CA ARG A 20 1.87 -14.81 -10.37
C ARG A 20 2.43 -16.23 -10.62
N GLU A 21 2.17 -16.78 -11.82
CA GLU A 21 2.60 -18.14 -12.15
C GLU A 21 4.12 -18.25 -12.19
N ARG A 22 4.80 -17.24 -12.72
CA ARG A 22 6.26 -17.20 -12.75
C ARG A 22 6.83 -17.18 -11.33
N LEU A 23 6.22 -16.40 -10.44
CA LEU A 23 6.66 -16.32 -9.05
C LEU A 23 6.56 -17.65 -8.33
N LEU A 24 5.49 -18.40 -8.58
CA LEU A 24 5.30 -19.71 -7.97
C LEU A 24 6.33 -20.74 -8.42
N GLN A 25 6.96 -20.51 -9.57
CA GLN A 25 7.96 -21.40 -10.13
C GLN A 25 9.38 -21.07 -9.64
N GLU A 26 9.59 -19.88 -9.12
CA GLU A 26 10.91 -19.43 -8.65
C GLU A 26 11.07 -19.70 -7.15
N ALA A 27 12.07 -20.50 -6.79
CA ALA A 27 12.27 -20.95 -5.41
C ALA A 27 12.77 -19.88 -4.45
N SER A 28 13.40 -18.81 -4.96
CA SER A 28 14.03 -17.77 -4.13
C SER A 28 13.24 -16.47 -4.09
N THR A 29 12.04 -16.45 -4.65
CA THR A 29 11.23 -15.23 -4.79
C THR A 29 10.39 -14.99 -3.54
N ASP A 30 10.21 -13.73 -3.18
CA ASP A 30 9.33 -13.33 -2.10
C ASP A 30 7.87 -13.53 -2.53
N LEU A 31 7.18 -14.44 -1.87
CA LEU A 31 5.80 -14.80 -2.18
C LEU A 31 4.78 -14.17 -1.24
N ARG A 32 5.21 -13.29 -0.33
CA ARG A 32 4.30 -12.70 0.65
C ARG A 32 3.11 -11.98 0.02
N ILE A 33 3.32 -11.31 -1.10
CA ILE A 33 2.24 -10.57 -1.78
C ILE A 33 1.12 -11.51 -2.27
N LEU A 34 1.43 -12.76 -2.55
CA LEU A 34 0.43 -13.73 -3.00
C LEU A 34 -0.55 -14.13 -1.89
N GLN A 35 -0.24 -13.81 -0.63
CA GLN A 35 -1.14 -14.03 0.49
C GLN A 35 -2.26 -12.99 0.53
N LEU A 36 -2.15 -11.92 -0.25
CA LEU A 36 -3.19 -10.90 -0.34
C LEU A 36 -4.30 -11.41 -1.26
N THR A 37 -5.16 -12.24 -0.70
CA THR A 37 -6.34 -12.74 -1.40
C THR A 37 -7.33 -11.60 -1.61
N ARG A 38 -8.34 -11.80 -2.47
CA ARG A 38 -9.36 -10.79 -2.71
C ARG A 38 -10.07 -10.36 -1.41
N GLN A 39 -10.32 -11.31 -0.53
CA GLN A 39 -10.97 -11.02 0.75
C GLN A 39 -10.07 -10.23 1.68
N GLU A 40 -8.79 -10.60 1.75
CA GLU A 40 -7.81 -9.87 2.56
C GLU A 40 -7.55 -8.47 1.99
N GLU A 41 -7.54 -8.33 0.67
CA GLU A 41 -7.42 -7.03 0.02
C GLU A 41 -8.58 -6.12 0.42
N LYS A 42 -9.79 -6.65 0.40
CA LYS A 42 -10.98 -5.88 0.80
C LYS A 42 -10.86 -5.36 2.22
N ARG A 43 -10.42 -6.23 3.15
CA ARG A 43 -10.20 -5.84 4.54
C ARG A 43 -9.14 -4.78 4.67
N LEU A 44 -8.05 -4.93 3.92
CA LEU A 44 -6.96 -3.95 3.92
C LEU A 44 -7.45 -2.59 3.45
N LEU A 45 -8.18 -2.55 2.33
CA LEU A 45 -8.69 -1.30 1.77
C LEU A 45 -9.65 -0.62 2.74
N GLU A 46 -10.55 -1.37 3.37
CA GLU A 46 -11.47 -0.84 4.38
C GLU A 46 -10.71 -0.26 5.57
N ARG A 47 -9.66 -0.93 6.00
CA ARG A 47 -8.83 -0.48 7.12
C ARG A 47 -8.08 0.82 6.77
N LEU A 48 -7.56 0.92 5.56
CA LEU A 48 -6.84 2.12 5.10
C LEU A 48 -7.78 3.33 4.99
N GLU A 49 -9.04 3.11 4.70
CA GLU A 49 -10.03 4.18 4.67
C GLU A 49 -10.41 4.69 6.07
N GLN A 50 -10.01 3.96 7.12
CA GLN A 50 -10.34 4.28 8.52
C GLN A 50 -9.11 4.67 9.33
N LEU A 51 -8.13 5.29 8.71
CA LEU A 51 -6.94 5.76 9.40
C LEU A 51 -7.30 6.79 10.48
N GLN A 52 -6.71 6.66 11.65
CA GLN A 52 -7.06 7.49 12.81
C GLN A 52 -6.01 8.55 13.14
N SER A 53 -4.76 8.32 12.74
CA SER A 53 -3.66 9.21 13.07
C SER A 53 -2.49 9.01 12.10
N LEU A 54 -1.51 9.89 12.16
CA LEU A 54 -0.27 9.72 11.39
C LEU A 54 0.46 8.46 11.83
N GLU A 55 0.47 8.18 13.12
CA GLU A 55 1.08 6.98 13.68
C GLU A 55 0.37 5.72 13.16
N ASP A 56 -0.94 5.79 13.00
CA ASP A 56 -1.73 4.69 12.45
C ASP A 56 -1.37 4.44 10.98
N LEU A 57 -1.20 5.50 10.20
CA LEU A 57 -0.75 5.38 8.81
C LEU A 57 0.64 4.72 8.75
N GLN A 58 1.57 5.18 9.58
CA GLN A 58 2.92 4.61 9.64
C GLN A 58 2.89 3.15 10.07
N HIS A 59 2.01 2.81 11.01
CA HIS A 59 1.80 1.43 11.44
C HIS A 59 1.34 0.56 10.27
N MET A 60 0.37 1.03 9.49
CA MET A 60 -0.13 0.30 8.33
C MET A 60 0.94 0.15 7.25
N GLN A 61 1.77 1.17 7.03
CA GLN A 61 2.88 1.08 6.09
C GLN A 61 3.86 -0.03 6.51
N ARG A 62 4.20 -0.11 7.79
CA ARG A 62 5.08 -1.17 8.30
C ARG A 62 4.43 -2.56 8.18
N ARG A 63 3.15 -2.66 8.51
CA ARG A 63 2.44 -3.95 8.43
C ARG A 63 2.36 -4.46 6.99
N MET A 64 2.10 -3.57 6.05
CA MET A 64 2.07 -3.95 4.62
C MET A 64 3.43 -4.45 4.17
N PHE A 65 4.51 -3.83 4.62
CA PHE A 65 5.85 -4.28 4.30
C PHE A 65 6.17 -5.62 4.97
N GLU A 66 5.90 -5.76 6.26
CA GLU A 66 6.22 -6.98 7.01
C GLU A 66 5.43 -8.19 6.51
N LEU A 67 4.15 -8.01 6.22
CA LEU A 67 3.27 -9.12 5.87
C LEU A 67 3.23 -9.42 4.37
N LEU A 68 3.41 -8.42 3.53
CA LEU A 68 3.23 -8.54 2.09
C LEU A 68 4.48 -8.20 1.28
N GLY A 69 5.49 -7.63 1.91
CA GLY A 69 6.66 -7.12 1.19
C GLY A 69 6.37 -5.84 0.41
N LEU A 70 5.25 -5.19 0.72
CA LEU A 70 4.76 -4.04 -0.04
C LEU A 70 5.23 -2.74 0.60
N ARG A 71 6.05 -1.98 -0.14
CA ARG A 71 6.54 -0.67 0.31
C ARG A 71 5.65 0.44 -0.21
N VAL A 72 5.01 1.14 0.71
CA VAL A 72 4.11 2.25 0.39
C VAL A 72 4.71 3.53 0.94
N HIS A 73 4.89 4.50 0.06
CA HIS A 73 5.47 5.81 0.40
C HIS A 73 4.37 6.86 0.37
N VAL A 74 4.23 7.59 1.46
CA VAL A 74 3.25 8.68 1.56
C VAL A 74 4.02 9.91 2.04
N ALA A 75 4.13 10.91 1.16
CA ALA A 75 4.92 12.11 1.46
C ALA A 75 4.41 13.28 0.64
N PRO A 76 4.71 14.53 1.07
CA PRO A 76 4.45 15.68 0.22
C PRO A 76 5.17 15.52 -1.12
N GLY A 77 4.47 15.82 -2.21
CA GLY A 77 5.06 15.76 -3.54
C GLY A 77 6.10 16.85 -3.75
N SER A 78 6.78 16.79 -4.89
CA SER A 78 7.80 17.77 -5.27
C SER A 78 7.22 19.15 -5.61
N ASN A 79 5.92 19.26 -5.75
CA ASN A 79 5.23 20.51 -6.00
C ASN A 79 5.14 21.33 -4.72
N GLU A 80 5.21 22.66 -4.85
CA GLU A 80 5.17 23.58 -3.71
C GLU A 80 3.79 23.68 -3.05
N VAL A 81 2.79 22.97 -3.57
CA VAL A 81 1.44 23.03 -3.04
C VAL A 81 1.35 22.23 -1.75
N ARG A 82 1.19 22.93 -0.64
CA ARG A 82 1.05 22.34 0.70
C ARG A 82 -0.41 22.07 0.99
N SER A 83 -0.95 21.07 0.34
CA SER A 83 -2.34 20.67 0.52
C SER A 83 -2.45 19.16 0.43
N MET A 84 -3.61 18.64 0.81
CA MET A 84 -3.89 17.21 0.69
C MET A 84 -3.65 16.71 -0.73
N ARG A 85 -3.93 17.55 -1.74
CA ARG A 85 -3.72 17.19 -3.15
C ARG A 85 -2.24 17.06 -3.49
N GLY A 86 -1.37 17.74 -2.75
CA GLY A 86 0.07 17.68 -2.97
C GLY A 86 0.73 16.47 -2.35
N ILE A 87 0.00 15.65 -1.60
CA ILE A 87 0.55 14.43 -1.01
C ILE A 87 0.62 13.36 -2.08
N ALA A 88 1.82 12.84 -2.30
CA ALA A 88 2.07 11.76 -3.24
C ALA A 88 2.03 10.42 -2.51
N ILE A 89 1.32 9.47 -3.07
CA ILE A 89 1.27 8.10 -2.55
C ILE A 89 1.84 7.19 -3.63
N HIS A 90 2.93 6.51 -3.33
CA HIS A 90 3.64 5.68 -4.30
C HIS A 90 3.90 4.30 -3.72
N ILE A 91 3.74 3.29 -4.56
CA ILE A 91 4.06 1.91 -4.21
C ILE A 91 5.22 1.46 -5.08
N ASP A 92 6.27 0.92 -4.45
CA ASP A 92 7.41 0.35 -5.17
C ASP A 92 6.96 -0.84 -6.01
N GLU A 93 7.64 -1.06 -7.13
CA GLU A 93 7.36 -2.21 -7.96
C GLU A 93 7.60 -3.49 -7.17
N LEU A 94 6.64 -4.40 -7.27
CA LEU A 94 6.71 -5.68 -6.58
C LEU A 94 6.14 -6.75 -7.50
N PRO A 95 6.96 -7.76 -7.87
CA PRO A 95 6.44 -8.88 -8.65
C PRO A 95 5.30 -9.56 -7.89
N GLY A 96 4.24 -9.89 -8.61
CA GLY A 96 3.05 -10.49 -8.02
C GLY A 96 1.98 -9.49 -7.62
N LEU A 97 2.29 -8.20 -7.58
CA LEU A 97 1.31 -7.17 -7.25
C LEU A 97 0.43 -6.90 -8.47
N CYS A 98 -0.88 -7.10 -8.31
CA CYS A 98 -1.84 -6.85 -9.38
C CYS A 98 -1.99 -5.36 -9.63
N ARG A 99 -2.23 -4.99 -10.90
CA ARG A 99 -2.43 -3.59 -11.30
C ARG A 99 -3.59 -2.94 -10.55
N LYS A 100 -4.70 -3.67 -10.38
CA LYS A 100 -5.87 -3.14 -9.65
C LYS A 100 -5.52 -2.85 -8.20
N THR A 101 -4.79 -3.74 -7.55
CA THR A 101 -4.37 -3.56 -6.17
C THR A 101 -3.42 -2.37 -6.04
N ARG A 102 -2.49 -2.23 -6.99
CA ARG A 102 -1.56 -1.10 -7.02
C ARG A 102 -2.29 0.24 -7.09
N GLN A 103 -3.43 0.29 -7.77
CA GLN A 103 -4.24 1.49 -7.87
C GLN A 103 -5.18 1.65 -6.68
N ALA A 104 -5.70 0.55 -6.15
CA ALA A 104 -6.69 0.57 -5.08
C ALA A 104 -6.10 0.99 -3.73
N ILE A 105 -4.87 0.59 -3.42
CA ILE A 105 -4.24 0.92 -2.14
C ILE A 105 -4.02 2.42 -2.00
N PRO A 106 -3.38 3.12 -2.95
CA PRO A 106 -3.25 4.57 -2.87
C PRO A 106 -4.60 5.29 -2.78
N ALA A 107 -5.59 4.82 -3.55
CA ALA A 107 -6.93 5.41 -3.51
C ALA A 107 -7.58 5.27 -2.13
N ALA A 108 -7.42 4.13 -1.48
CA ALA A 108 -7.95 3.89 -0.14
C ALA A 108 -7.26 4.77 0.90
N ILE A 109 -5.93 4.91 0.82
CA ILE A 109 -5.17 5.79 1.71
C ILE A 109 -5.63 7.23 1.53
N ARG A 110 -5.80 7.69 0.29
CA ARG A 110 -6.28 9.04 0.00
C ARG A 110 -7.65 9.28 0.61
N ARG A 111 -8.56 8.31 0.50
CA ARG A 111 -9.88 8.42 1.14
C ARG A 111 -9.76 8.49 2.67
N GLY A 112 -8.83 7.74 3.25
CA GLY A 112 -8.56 7.81 4.68
C GLY A 112 -8.05 9.19 5.10
N LEU A 113 -7.18 9.79 4.30
CA LEU A 113 -6.68 11.14 4.56
C LEU A 113 -7.80 12.19 4.41
N GLU A 114 -8.69 12.01 3.46
CA GLU A 114 -9.82 12.91 3.25
C GLU A 114 -10.82 12.84 4.40
N ARG A 115 -11.03 11.64 4.96
CA ARG A 115 -11.90 11.47 6.13
C ARG A 115 -11.29 12.02 7.40
N ASN A 116 -9.97 12.06 7.49
CA ASN A 116 -9.26 12.56 8.65
C ASN A 116 -8.12 13.46 8.19
N PRO A 117 -8.43 14.72 7.81
CA PRO A 117 -7.44 15.65 7.26
C PRO A 117 -6.29 15.98 8.23
N GLU A 118 -6.49 15.79 9.52
CA GLU A 118 -5.45 16.01 10.54
C GLU A 118 -4.20 15.20 10.22
N ILE A 119 -4.36 13.99 9.67
CA ILE A 119 -3.24 13.13 9.30
C ILE A 119 -2.39 13.83 8.23
N ALA A 120 -3.05 14.37 7.20
CA ALA A 120 -2.37 15.06 6.12
C ALA A 120 -1.63 16.30 6.62
N PHE A 121 -2.26 17.07 7.49
CA PHE A 121 -1.64 18.28 8.05
C PHE A 121 -0.42 17.93 8.89
N ARG A 122 -0.50 16.91 9.73
CA ARG A 122 0.64 16.46 10.53
C ARG A 122 1.78 15.95 9.66
N LEU A 123 1.45 15.26 8.56
CA LEU A 123 2.44 14.78 7.61
C LEU A 123 3.18 15.94 6.96
N LEU A 124 2.47 16.97 6.54
CA LEU A 124 3.04 18.16 5.94
C LEU A 124 3.92 18.92 6.94
N ASP A 125 3.45 19.07 8.18
CA ASP A 125 4.20 19.78 9.24
C ASP A 125 5.51 19.04 9.55
N ALA A 126 5.47 17.73 9.68
CA ALA A 126 6.65 16.93 9.96
C ALA A 126 7.70 17.07 8.87
N HIS A 127 7.25 17.10 7.60
CA HIS A 127 8.14 17.25 6.47
C HIS A 127 8.78 18.65 6.44
N ASP A 128 8.01 19.69 6.76
CA ASP A 128 8.51 21.07 6.79
C ASP A 128 9.58 21.25 7.88
N LEU A 129 9.37 20.65 9.04
CA LEU A 129 10.36 20.72 10.13
C LEU A 129 11.70 20.14 9.70
N LEU A 130 11.68 19.08 8.91
CA LEU A 130 12.89 18.46 8.40
C LEU A 130 13.56 19.32 7.32
N ARG A 131 12.79 20.09 6.56
CA ARG A 131 13.35 20.96 5.52
C ARG A 131 14.00 22.21 6.09
N ASP A 132 13.48 22.72 7.20
CA ASP A 132 13.95 23.94 7.83
C ASP A 132 15.09 23.70 8.84
N ALA A 133 15.42 22.44 9.05
CA ALA A 133 16.50 22.08 9.99
C ALA A 133 17.89 22.37 9.43
#